data_0b4a098cc91585d8ff3f6939393bb88d
#
_entry.id   0b4a098cc91585d8ff3f6939393bb88d
#
_cell.length_a   1.000
_cell.length_b   1.000
_cell.length_c   1.000
_cell.angle_alpha   90.00
_cell.angle_beta   90.00
_cell.angle_gamma   90.00
#
_symmetry.space_group_name_H-M   'P 1'
#
loop_
_entity.id
_entity.type
_entity.pdbx_description
1 polymer ?
#
loop_
_entity_poly.entity_id
_entity_poly.type
_entity_poly.pdbx_seq_one_letter_code
_entity_poly.pdbx_strand_id
1 'polypeptide(L)'
;THSNISVSSVYKGIDRVVKYDFTHRDVPEAFDGFRIAFISDLHYKSLFKEKDLDGLVRLLIAQQADVLLMGGDYQEGCEYVPELFAALAKVKTPMGTYGVMGNNDYERCHEDIIREMKRYGMHVLEHKVDTLRKNGQQILIAGVRNPFDLGQNGKSPTLALSPRDFVIMLVHTPDYVEDVSVVNTDLALAGHTHGGQVCVFGIAPVLNSNYGTRFLTGLAC
;
A
#
# COMPACT_ATOMS: atom_id res chain seq x y z
N THR A 1 12.06 -24.07 5.86
CA THR A 1 11.83 -22.84 6.64
C THR A 1 11.20 -21.81 5.72
N HIS A 2 10.11 -21.19 6.17
CA HIS A 2 9.46 -20.13 5.43
C HIS A 2 9.96 -18.79 5.97
N SER A 3 10.25 -17.84 5.07
CA SER A 3 10.68 -16.50 5.43
C SER A 3 9.49 -15.63 5.83
N ASN A 4 9.73 -14.68 6.73
CA ASN A 4 8.71 -13.82 7.35
C ASN A 4 8.83 -12.38 6.85
N ILE A 5 7.69 -11.78 6.53
CA ILE A 5 7.53 -10.34 6.30
C ILE A 5 6.61 -9.77 7.37
N SER A 6 6.99 -8.64 7.97
CA SER A 6 6.11 -7.92 8.87
C SER A 6 5.55 -6.65 8.23
N VAL A 7 4.27 -6.40 8.46
CA VAL A 7 3.57 -5.18 8.02
C VAL A 7 3.10 -4.40 9.24
N SER A 8 3.55 -3.14 9.36
CA SER A 8 3.04 -2.20 10.34
C SER A 8 2.09 -1.23 9.64
N SER A 9 0.79 -1.37 9.88
CA SER A 9 -0.24 -0.47 9.36
C SER A 9 -0.60 0.57 10.41
N VAL A 10 -0.57 1.84 10.01
CA VAL A 10 -0.92 2.98 10.87
C VAL A 10 -2.33 3.44 10.51
N TYR A 11 -3.20 3.47 11.51
CA TYR A 11 -4.59 3.85 11.37
C TYR A 11 -4.82 5.33 11.63
N LYS A 12 -5.98 5.77 11.17
CA LYS A 12 -6.51 7.12 11.33
C LYS A 12 -6.24 7.71 12.72
N GLY A 13 -5.74 8.95 12.73
CA GLY A 13 -5.48 9.68 13.97
C GLY A 13 -4.23 9.26 14.72
N ILE A 14 -3.40 8.38 14.15
CA ILE A 14 -2.18 7.84 14.77
C ILE A 14 -2.38 7.14 16.12
N ASP A 15 -3.62 6.78 16.43
CA ASP A 15 -3.96 6.17 17.71
C ASP A 15 -3.49 4.73 17.84
N ARG A 16 -3.22 4.08 16.71
CA ARG A 16 -2.90 2.67 16.69
C ARG A 16 -2.00 2.25 15.53
N VAL A 17 -0.97 1.48 15.86
CA VAL A 17 -0.21 0.67 14.89
C VAL A 17 -0.66 -0.77 15.02
N VAL A 18 -1.09 -1.37 13.93
CA VAL A 18 -1.37 -2.80 13.88
C VAL A 18 -0.26 -3.49 13.11
N LYS A 19 0.29 -4.53 13.70
CA LYS A 19 1.37 -5.33 13.12
C LYS A 19 0.82 -6.67 12.68
N TYR A 20 1.20 -7.06 11.48
CA TYR A 20 0.90 -8.36 10.89
C TYR A 20 2.21 -9.05 10.54
N ASP A 21 2.34 -10.30 10.92
CA ASP A 21 3.44 -11.17 10.50
C ASP A 21 2.93 -12.14 9.44
N PHE A 22 3.60 -12.13 8.31
CA PHE A 22 3.24 -12.93 7.16
C PHE A 22 4.38 -13.85 6.78
N THR A 23 4.12 -15.14 6.78
CA THR A 23 5.09 -16.17 6.41
C THR A 23 4.63 -16.90 5.16
N HIS A 24 5.46 -16.92 4.13
CA HIS A 24 5.11 -17.54 2.87
C HIS A 24 6.33 -18.22 2.24
N ARG A 25 6.09 -19.33 1.54
CA ARG A 25 7.15 -20.13 0.91
C ARG A 25 7.89 -19.38 -0.21
N ASP A 26 7.18 -18.47 -0.90
CA ASP A 26 7.73 -17.74 -2.04
C ASP A 26 8.43 -16.43 -1.62
N VAL A 27 8.43 -16.08 -0.32
CA VAL A 27 9.26 -14.99 0.20
C VAL A 27 10.73 -15.42 0.14
N PRO A 28 11.57 -14.74 -0.65
CA PRO A 28 12.99 -15.09 -0.75
C PRO A 28 13.71 -14.95 0.59
N GLU A 29 14.69 -15.79 0.84
CA GLU A 29 15.46 -15.81 2.10
C GLU A 29 16.08 -14.43 2.43
N ALA A 30 16.56 -13.70 1.42
CA ALA A 30 17.12 -12.37 1.62
C ALA A 30 16.10 -11.36 2.20
N PHE A 31 14.81 -11.63 2.06
CA PHE A 31 13.71 -10.82 2.59
C PHE A 31 13.14 -11.36 3.91
N ASP A 32 13.77 -12.35 4.51
CA ASP A 32 13.38 -12.79 5.85
C ASP A 32 13.52 -11.63 6.85
N GLY A 33 12.48 -11.39 7.66
CA GLY A 33 12.40 -10.25 8.55
C GLY A 33 12.16 -8.91 7.87
N PHE A 34 11.83 -8.86 6.57
CA PHE A 34 11.53 -7.64 5.83
C PHE A 34 10.34 -6.90 6.45
N ARG A 35 10.48 -5.59 6.61
CA ARG A 35 9.52 -4.74 7.32
C ARG A 35 8.89 -3.74 6.38
N ILE A 36 7.57 -3.77 6.29
CA ILE A 36 6.76 -2.84 5.51
C ILE A 36 6.02 -1.90 6.48
N ALA A 37 6.11 -0.60 6.26
CA ALA A 37 5.16 0.36 6.82
C ALA A 37 4.08 0.65 5.76
N PHE A 38 2.84 0.64 6.18
CA PHE A 38 1.70 0.90 5.30
C PHE A 38 0.81 2.00 5.88
N ILE A 39 0.48 2.98 5.05
CA ILE A 39 -0.46 4.06 5.36
C ILE A 39 -1.45 4.24 4.21
N SER A 40 -2.66 4.65 4.54
CA SER A 40 -3.71 4.97 3.56
C SER A 40 -4.75 5.92 4.17
N ASP A 41 -5.52 6.58 3.33
CA ASP A 41 -6.71 7.36 3.74
C ASP A 41 -6.38 8.45 4.76
N LEU A 42 -5.33 9.20 4.53
CA LEU A 42 -4.92 10.29 5.43
C LEU A 42 -5.94 11.42 5.42
N HIS A 43 -6.56 11.72 4.27
CA HIS A 43 -7.51 12.82 4.13
C HIS A 43 -7.02 14.08 4.85
N TYR A 44 -5.77 14.47 4.55
CA TYR A 44 -5.08 15.53 5.25
C TYR A 44 -5.82 16.86 5.15
N LYS A 45 -5.98 17.53 6.27
CA LYS A 45 -6.77 18.75 6.55
C LYS A 45 -8.27 18.51 6.74
N SER A 46 -8.80 17.31 6.60
CA SER A 46 -10.13 16.98 7.10
C SER A 46 -10.05 16.54 8.57
N LEU A 47 -10.03 15.25 8.79
CA LEU A 47 -9.93 14.66 10.14
C LEU A 47 -8.48 14.61 10.65
N PHE A 48 -7.52 14.56 9.76
CA PHE A 48 -6.10 14.49 10.03
C PHE A 48 -5.50 15.89 9.93
N LYS A 49 -5.02 16.43 11.05
CA LYS A 49 -4.50 17.79 11.19
C LYS A 49 -2.97 17.83 11.09
N GLU A 50 -2.41 19.04 11.01
CA GLU A 50 -0.97 19.26 10.94
C GLU A 50 -0.19 18.63 12.12
N LYS A 51 -0.68 18.78 13.35
CA LYS A 51 -0.09 18.13 14.54
C LYS A 51 -0.08 16.61 14.44
N ASP A 52 -1.09 16.04 13.77
CA ASP A 52 -1.22 14.61 13.58
C ASP A 52 -0.21 14.13 12.52
N LEU A 53 0.07 14.97 11.51
CA LEU A 53 1.06 14.70 10.48
C LEU A 53 2.48 14.56 11.08
N ASP A 54 2.87 15.46 11.96
CA ASP A 54 4.16 15.35 12.67
C ASP A 54 4.24 14.09 13.54
N GLY A 55 3.14 13.75 14.20
CA GLY A 55 3.01 12.51 14.96
C GLY A 55 3.14 11.28 14.08
N LEU A 56 2.47 11.26 12.93
CA LEU A 56 2.55 10.18 11.94
C LEU A 56 3.99 9.98 11.45
N VAL A 57 4.67 11.06 11.09
CA VAL A 57 6.06 11.00 10.61
C VAL A 57 6.97 10.38 11.67
N ARG A 58 6.88 10.84 12.93
CA ARG A 58 7.65 10.25 14.03
C ARG A 58 7.34 8.77 14.23
N LEU A 59 6.07 8.41 14.15
CA LEU A 59 5.62 7.03 14.30
C LEU A 59 6.13 6.12 13.17
N LEU A 60 6.09 6.59 11.93
CA LEU A 60 6.61 5.87 10.78
C LEU A 60 8.13 5.68 10.86
N ILE A 61 8.87 6.71 11.25
CA ILE A 61 10.32 6.61 11.49
C ILE A 61 10.62 5.55 12.55
N ALA A 62 9.84 5.54 13.65
CA ALA A 62 10.02 4.58 14.74
C ALA A 62 9.77 3.12 14.32
N GLN A 63 9.01 2.86 13.26
CA GLN A 63 8.81 1.51 12.74
C GLN A 63 10.08 0.92 12.11
N GLN A 64 11.05 1.73 11.71
CA GLN A 64 12.28 1.27 11.05
C GLN A 64 12.00 0.32 9.88
N ALA A 65 11.02 0.68 9.05
CA ALA A 65 10.61 -0.13 7.92
C ALA A 65 11.67 -0.11 6.80
N ASP A 66 11.73 -1.20 6.05
CA ASP A 66 12.57 -1.30 4.86
C ASP A 66 11.96 -0.58 3.66
N VAL A 67 10.64 -0.51 3.62
CA VAL A 67 9.86 0.17 2.57
C VAL A 67 8.62 0.84 3.18
N LEU A 68 8.24 2.00 2.65
CA LEU A 68 6.97 2.66 2.94
C LEU A 68 6.03 2.48 1.75
N LEU A 69 4.85 1.93 1.98
CA LEU A 69 3.79 1.77 0.99
C LEU A 69 2.59 2.64 1.35
N MET A 70 2.01 3.30 0.35
CA MET A 70 0.94 4.28 0.52
C MET A 70 -0.26 3.94 -0.36
N GLY A 71 -1.43 3.78 0.26
CA GLY A 71 -2.64 3.25 -0.35
C GLY A 71 -3.59 4.27 -0.97
N GLY A 72 -3.23 5.57 -1.01
CA GLY A 72 -4.07 6.61 -1.62
C GLY A 72 -4.96 7.37 -0.65
N ASP A 73 -5.77 8.27 -1.20
CA ASP A 73 -6.62 9.23 -0.49
C ASP A 73 -5.83 10.08 0.52
N TYR A 74 -4.87 10.84 -0.05
CA TYR A 74 -3.88 11.58 0.73
C TYR A 74 -4.40 12.87 1.34
N GLN A 75 -5.26 13.62 0.64
CA GLN A 75 -5.52 15.02 0.91
C GLN A 75 -7.00 15.42 0.77
N GLU A 76 -7.35 16.56 1.35
CA GLU A 76 -8.65 17.22 1.21
C GLU A 76 -8.54 18.65 0.62
N GLY A 77 -7.46 18.90 -0.12
CA GLY A 77 -7.22 20.15 -0.85
C GLY A 77 -5.86 20.16 -1.51
N CYS A 78 -5.80 20.56 -2.79
CA CYS A 78 -4.56 20.51 -3.57
C CYS A 78 -3.47 21.43 -3.02
N GLU A 79 -3.85 22.51 -2.36
CA GLU A 79 -2.95 23.45 -1.70
C GLU A 79 -2.16 22.81 -0.55
N TYR A 80 -2.63 21.71 0.01
CA TYR A 80 -1.97 21.00 1.12
C TYR A 80 -1.05 19.87 0.66
N VAL A 81 -1.08 19.53 -0.63
CA VAL A 81 -0.26 18.45 -1.19
C VAL A 81 1.25 18.69 -0.98
N PRO A 82 1.80 19.89 -1.25
CA PRO A 82 3.21 20.15 -1.02
C PRO A 82 3.64 19.95 0.44
N GLU A 83 2.87 20.45 1.39
CA GLU A 83 3.14 20.34 2.83
C GLU A 83 3.11 18.87 3.27
N LEU A 84 2.10 18.12 2.85
CA LEU A 84 1.93 16.72 3.18
C LEU A 84 3.13 15.87 2.70
N PHE A 85 3.49 16.00 1.43
CA PHE A 85 4.59 15.20 0.87
C PHE A 85 5.95 15.64 1.35
N ALA A 86 6.15 16.93 1.67
CA ALA A 86 7.36 17.40 2.34
C ALA A 86 7.54 16.73 3.73
N ALA A 87 6.44 16.55 4.47
CA ALA A 87 6.46 15.88 5.76
C ALA A 87 6.72 14.37 5.60
N LEU A 88 6.01 13.69 4.71
CA LEU A 88 6.19 12.26 4.44
C LEU A 88 7.61 11.96 3.92
N ALA A 89 8.22 12.88 3.19
CA ALA A 89 9.60 12.73 2.70
C ALA A 89 10.66 12.67 3.81
N LYS A 90 10.32 13.04 5.03
CA LYS A 90 11.20 12.85 6.21
C LYS A 90 11.34 11.38 6.61
N VAL A 91 10.38 10.54 6.23
CA VAL A 91 10.43 9.09 6.46
C VAL A 91 11.35 8.48 5.41
N LYS A 92 12.56 8.11 5.82
CA LYS A 92 13.55 7.47 4.96
C LYS A 92 13.54 5.97 5.19
N THR A 93 13.38 5.21 4.11
CA THR A 93 13.44 3.76 4.13
C THR A 93 14.48 3.27 3.12
N PRO A 94 15.21 2.18 3.41
CA PRO A 94 16.25 1.66 2.51
C PRO A 94 15.76 1.36 1.09
N MET A 95 14.53 0.85 0.97
CA MET A 95 13.93 0.48 -0.32
C MET A 95 13.02 1.56 -0.92
N GLY A 96 12.90 2.71 -0.26
CA GLY A 96 12.13 3.86 -0.75
C GLY A 96 10.64 3.83 -0.38
N THR A 97 9.90 4.68 -1.05
CA THR A 97 8.46 4.89 -0.85
C THR A 97 7.71 4.67 -2.16
N TYR A 98 6.64 3.91 -2.11
CA TYR A 98 5.77 3.59 -3.25
C TYR A 98 4.33 3.91 -2.91
N GLY A 99 3.58 4.46 -3.85
CA GLY A 99 2.20 4.82 -3.63
C GLY A 99 1.31 4.62 -4.83
N VAL A 100 0.05 4.31 -4.55
CA VAL A 100 -1.06 4.35 -5.50
C VAL A 100 -1.95 5.54 -5.19
N MET A 101 -2.83 5.90 -6.11
CA MET A 101 -3.83 6.95 -5.92
C MET A 101 -5.15 6.36 -5.43
N GLY A 102 -5.86 7.12 -4.59
CA GLY A 102 -7.24 6.85 -4.25
C GLY A 102 -8.22 7.62 -5.14
N ASN A 103 -9.52 7.40 -4.94
CA ASN A 103 -10.54 8.09 -5.71
C ASN A 103 -10.52 9.61 -5.49
N ASN A 104 -10.30 10.04 -4.26
CA ASN A 104 -10.22 11.47 -3.94
C ASN A 104 -9.03 12.17 -4.64
N ASP A 105 -7.93 11.45 -4.80
CA ASP A 105 -6.73 11.94 -5.47
C ASP A 105 -6.95 12.13 -6.98
N TYR A 106 -7.65 11.19 -7.63
CA TYR A 106 -7.99 11.29 -9.05
C TYR A 106 -8.99 12.41 -9.34
N GLU A 107 -9.95 12.62 -8.45
CA GLU A 107 -10.96 13.65 -8.64
C GLU A 107 -10.40 15.07 -8.63
N ARG A 108 -9.30 15.31 -7.90
CA ARG A 108 -8.84 16.68 -7.64
C ARG A 108 -7.36 16.93 -7.91
N CYS A 109 -6.48 16.22 -7.27
CA CYS A 109 -5.09 16.65 -7.11
C CYS A 109 -4.07 15.69 -7.74
N HIS A 110 -4.49 14.89 -8.69
CA HIS A 110 -3.69 13.82 -9.29
C HIS A 110 -2.30 14.30 -9.74
N GLU A 111 -2.24 15.33 -10.57
CA GLU A 111 -0.98 15.85 -11.09
C GLU A 111 -0.10 16.51 -10.01
N ASP A 112 -0.72 17.16 -9.03
CA ASP A 112 0.00 17.77 -7.91
C ASP A 112 0.66 16.69 -7.05
N ILE A 113 -0.04 15.60 -6.78
CA ILE A 113 0.47 14.47 -6.02
C ILE A 113 1.63 13.80 -6.76
N ILE A 114 1.47 13.50 -8.05
CA ILE A 114 2.54 12.93 -8.87
C ILE A 114 3.78 13.82 -8.85
N ARG A 115 3.60 15.12 -9.02
CA ARG A 115 4.70 16.09 -9.01
C ARG A 115 5.46 16.07 -7.69
N GLU A 116 4.76 16.12 -6.55
CA GLU A 116 5.40 16.12 -5.24
C GLU A 116 6.03 14.75 -4.91
N MET A 117 5.39 13.65 -5.24
CA MET A 117 5.99 12.32 -5.08
C MET A 117 7.31 12.21 -5.86
N LYS A 118 7.31 12.62 -7.12
CA LYS A 118 8.53 12.64 -7.95
C LYS A 118 9.61 13.58 -7.40
N ARG A 119 9.21 14.74 -6.90
CA ARG A 119 10.13 15.71 -6.28
C ARG A 119 10.93 15.11 -5.14
N TYR A 120 10.32 14.25 -4.35
CA TYR A 120 10.96 13.59 -3.21
C TYR A 120 11.48 12.18 -3.51
N GLY A 121 11.53 11.79 -4.78
CA GLY A 121 12.03 10.46 -5.19
C GLY A 121 11.12 9.29 -4.81
N MET A 122 9.85 9.57 -4.56
CA MET A 122 8.84 8.54 -4.31
C MET A 122 8.33 7.97 -5.64
N HIS A 123 7.95 6.70 -5.63
CA HIS A 123 7.50 5.98 -6.81
C HIS A 123 5.98 5.93 -6.88
N VAL A 124 5.42 6.46 -7.96
CA VAL A 124 3.99 6.37 -8.27
C VAL A 124 3.74 5.11 -9.08
N LEU A 125 2.88 4.26 -8.60
CA LEU A 125 2.50 3.01 -9.26
C LEU A 125 1.08 3.12 -9.81
N GLU A 126 0.95 3.55 -11.05
CA GLU A 126 -0.34 3.56 -11.75
C GLU A 126 -0.35 2.43 -12.78
N HIS A 127 -0.90 1.30 -12.37
CA HIS A 127 -0.94 0.07 -13.16
C HIS A 127 0.46 -0.40 -13.59
N LYS A 128 1.41 -0.34 -12.65
CA LYS A 128 2.83 -0.62 -12.85
C LYS A 128 3.35 -1.60 -11.83
N VAL A 129 4.39 -2.32 -12.24
CA VAL A 129 5.16 -3.21 -11.38
C VAL A 129 6.57 -2.64 -11.21
N ASP A 130 7.05 -2.64 -9.99
CA ASP A 130 8.45 -2.34 -9.67
C ASP A 130 9.07 -3.49 -8.88
N THR A 131 10.39 -3.52 -8.82
CA THR A 131 11.16 -4.62 -8.25
C THR A 131 12.02 -4.12 -7.10
N LEU A 132 11.86 -4.72 -5.93
CA LEU A 132 12.78 -4.55 -4.81
C LEU A 132 13.84 -5.64 -4.85
N ARG A 133 15.11 -5.25 -4.78
CA ARG A 133 16.25 -6.18 -4.81
C ARG A 133 17.05 -6.13 -3.53
N LYS A 134 17.41 -7.31 -3.02
CA LYS A 134 18.24 -7.45 -1.84
C LYS A 134 19.08 -8.72 -1.95
N ASN A 135 20.40 -8.59 -1.85
CA ASN A 135 21.35 -9.72 -1.88
C ASN A 135 21.12 -10.67 -3.07
N GLY A 136 20.89 -10.12 -4.26
CA GLY A 136 20.68 -10.90 -5.48
C GLY A 136 19.30 -11.54 -5.65
N GLN A 137 18.42 -11.40 -4.66
CA GLN A 137 17.03 -11.84 -4.71
C GLN A 137 16.07 -10.67 -4.87
N GLN A 138 14.82 -10.94 -5.22
CA GLN A 138 13.84 -9.89 -5.49
C GLN A 138 12.44 -10.24 -5.01
N ILE A 139 11.69 -9.19 -4.70
CA ILE A 139 10.23 -9.20 -4.58
C ILE A 139 9.64 -8.12 -5.49
N LEU A 140 8.40 -8.28 -5.91
CA LEU A 140 7.73 -7.35 -6.80
C LEU A 140 6.65 -6.56 -6.05
N ILE A 141 6.50 -5.28 -6.41
CA ILE A 141 5.37 -4.45 -5.97
C ILE A 141 4.57 -4.07 -7.21
N ALA A 142 3.31 -4.49 -7.26
CA ALA A 142 2.37 -4.16 -8.32
C ALA A 142 1.37 -3.12 -7.79
N GLY A 143 1.44 -1.90 -8.29
CA GLY A 143 0.48 -0.86 -7.98
C GLY A 143 -0.64 -0.81 -9.01
N VAL A 144 -1.87 -0.70 -8.53
CA VAL A 144 -3.06 -0.71 -9.37
C VAL A 144 -3.65 0.70 -9.46
N ARG A 145 -3.99 1.12 -10.67
CA ARG A 145 -4.77 2.33 -10.88
C ARG A 145 -6.17 2.14 -10.29
N ASN A 146 -6.77 3.25 -9.82
CA ASN A 146 -8.08 3.25 -9.18
C ASN A 146 -9.12 2.43 -9.97
N PRO A 147 -9.89 1.54 -9.33
CA PRO A 147 -10.84 0.62 -9.96
C PRO A 147 -11.93 1.31 -10.80
N PHE A 148 -12.20 2.59 -10.61
CA PHE A 148 -13.13 3.31 -11.48
C PHE A 148 -12.69 3.34 -12.95
N ASP A 149 -11.43 3.07 -13.22
CA ASP A 149 -10.87 2.99 -14.57
C ASP A 149 -10.76 1.56 -15.12
N LEU A 150 -11.46 0.60 -14.53
CA LEU A 150 -11.44 -0.81 -14.98
C LEU A 150 -11.74 -0.96 -16.48
N GLY A 151 -12.61 -0.11 -17.04
CA GLY A 151 -12.92 -0.09 -18.47
C GLY A 151 -11.70 0.23 -19.35
N GLN A 152 -10.72 0.95 -18.85
CA GLN A 152 -9.49 1.33 -19.55
C GLN A 152 -8.35 0.34 -19.30
N ASN A 153 -8.22 -0.14 -18.07
CA ASN A 153 -7.08 -0.95 -17.64
C ASN A 153 -7.40 -2.45 -17.53
N GLY A 154 -8.63 -2.82 -17.41
CA GLY A 154 -9.31 -4.14 -17.55
C GLY A 154 -8.65 -5.38 -16.95
N LYS A 155 -7.32 -5.41 -16.79
CA LYS A 155 -6.57 -6.57 -16.32
C LYS A 155 -5.57 -6.14 -15.26
N SER A 156 -5.42 -6.98 -14.21
CA SER A 156 -4.38 -6.74 -13.21
C SER A 156 -2.98 -6.80 -13.83
N PRO A 157 -2.07 -5.87 -13.45
CA PRO A 157 -0.67 -5.94 -13.87
C PRO A 157 0.03 -7.22 -13.38
N THR A 158 -0.52 -7.92 -12.39
CA THR A 158 0.06 -9.15 -11.85
C THR A 158 -0.10 -10.35 -12.77
N LEU A 159 -1.04 -10.33 -13.72
CA LEU A 159 -1.30 -11.47 -14.62
C LEU A 159 -0.11 -11.85 -15.49
N ALA A 160 0.74 -10.89 -15.83
CA ALA A 160 1.94 -11.11 -16.63
C ALA A 160 3.16 -11.56 -15.81
N LEU A 161 3.03 -11.63 -14.48
CA LEU A 161 4.12 -11.98 -13.58
C LEU A 161 4.27 -13.50 -13.44
N SER A 162 5.46 -13.93 -13.03
CA SER A 162 5.73 -15.34 -12.77
C SER A 162 5.05 -15.78 -11.46
N PRO A 163 4.42 -16.96 -11.45
CA PRO A 163 3.90 -17.54 -10.20
C PRO A 163 4.99 -17.94 -9.19
N ARG A 164 6.27 -17.76 -9.55
CA ARG A 164 7.42 -18.01 -8.67
C ARG A 164 7.90 -16.76 -7.97
N ASP A 165 7.49 -15.58 -8.44
CA ASP A 165 7.84 -14.32 -7.80
C ASP A 165 6.92 -14.09 -6.60
N PHE A 166 7.49 -13.55 -5.52
CA PHE A 166 6.68 -13.01 -4.44
C PHE A 166 6.19 -11.61 -4.83
N VAL A 167 4.87 -11.44 -4.89
CA VAL A 167 4.23 -10.22 -5.38
C VAL A 167 3.38 -9.57 -4.30
N ILE A 168 3.69 -8.32 -3.98
CA ILE A 168 2.86 -7.45 -3.17
C ILE A 168 2.03 -6.57 -4.10
N MET A 169 0.71 -6.66 -4.02
CA MET A 169 -0.21 -5.74 -4.70
C MET A 169 -0.54 -4.58 -3.79
N LEU A 170 -0.42 -3.38 -4.31
CA LEU A 170 -0.85 -2.14 -3.68
C LEU A 170 -2.06 -1.60 -4.45
N VAL A 171 -3.20 -1.49 -3.80
CA VAL A 171 -4.47 -1.07 -4.40
C VAL A 171 -5.23 -0.18 -3.43
N HIS A 172 -5.94 0.84 -3.94
CA HIS A 172 -6.70 1.70 -3.05
C HIS A 172 -7.96 1.00 -2.54
N THR A 173 -8.76 0.43 -3.43
CA THR A 173 -10.06 -0.18 -3.10
C THR A 173 -9.94 -1.69 -3.00
N PRO A 174 -10.24 -2.32 -1.85
CA PRO A 174 -10.12 -3.77 -1.66
C PRO A 174 -11.02 -4.57 -2.59
N ASP A 175 -12.17 -4.04 -3.00
CA ASP A 175 -13.10 -4.69 -3.92
C ASP A 175 -12.43 -5.08 -5.26
N TYR A 176 -11.35 -4.42 -5.63
CA TYR A 176 -10.59 -4.75 -6.83
C TYR A 176 -10.19 -6.22 -6.91
N VAL A 177 -9.79 -6.82 -5.79
CA VAL A 177 -9.36 -8.22 -5.75
C VAL A 177 -10.50 -9.22 -5.92
N GLU A 178 -11.74 -8.77 -5.74
CA GLU A 178 -12.95 -9.57 -5.97
C GLU A 178 -13.44 -9.44 -7.42
N ASP A 179 -13.33 -8.23 -7.98
CA ASP A 179 -13.85 -7.89 -9.31
C ASP A 179 -12.89 -8.23 -10.45
N VAL A 180 -11.59 -8.25 -10.16
CA VAL A 180 -10.54 -8.47 -11.16
C VAL A 180 -9.66 -9.64 -10.74
N SER A 181 -9.34 -10.50 -11.71
CA SER A 181 -8.39 -11.59 -11.45
C SER A 181 -7.02 -11.04 -11.05
N VAL A 182 -6.57 -11.41 -9.86
CA VAL A 182 -5.29 -11.01 -9.27
C VAL A 182 -4.33 -12.20 -9.11
N VAL A 183 -4.41 -13.13 -10.02
CA VAL A 183 -3.49 -14.27 -10.10
C VAL A 183 -2.04 -13.78 -10.05
N ASN A 184 -1.16 -14.55 -9.42
CA ASN A 184 0.24 -14.21 -9.16
C ASN A 184 0.39 -13.03 -8.17
N THR A 185 -0.54 -12.87 -7.24
CA THR A 185 -0.44 -11.97 -6.09
C THR A 185 -0.37 -12.81 -4.81
N ASP A 186 0.58 -12.51 -3.92
CA ASP A 186 0.75 -13.23 -2.66
C ASP A 186 0.22 -12.42 -1.47
N LEU A 187 0.37 -11.11 -1.54
CA LEU A 187 -0.06 -10.19 -0.50
C LEU A 187 -0.67 -8.96 -1.13
N ALA A 188 -1.87 -8.54 -0.72
CA ALA A 188 -2.44 -7.26 -1.11
C ALA A 188 -2.60 -6.32 0.09
N LEU A 189 -2.25 -5.06 -0.12
CA LEU A 189 -2.45 -3.98 0.83
C LEU A 189 -3.43 -2.99 0.23
N ALA A 190 -4.52 -2.71 0.95
CA ALA A 190 -5.60 -1.86 0.46
C ALA A 190 -6.01 -0.79 1.47
N GLY A 191 -6.50 0.35 0.97
CA GLY A 191 -7.08 1.46 1.70
C GLY A 191 -8.61 1.51 1.62
N HIS A 192 -9.14 2.71 1.42
CA HIS A 192 -10.55 3.07 1.15
C HIS A 192 -11.53 2.85 2.30
N THR A 193 -11.40 1.81 3.09
CA THR A 193 -12.33 1.48 4.19
C THR A 193 -12.00 2.21 5.49
N HIS A 194 -11.10 3.17 5.46
CA HIS A 194 -10.64 3.97 6.60
C HIS A 194 -10.03 3.15 7.75
N GLY A 195 -9.63 1.92 7.49
CA GLY A 195 -9.02 1.04 8.48
C GLY A 195 -7.67 0.44 8.05
N GLY A 196 -7.26 0.65 6.80
CA GLY A 196 -6.09 0.01 6.20
C GLY A 196 -6.21 -1.52 6.23
N GLN A 197 -6.07 -2.18 5.10
CA GLN A 197 -6.29 -3.62 5.02
C GLN A 197 -5.09 -4.37 4.49
N VAL A 198 -4.83 -5.49 5.09
CA VAL A 198 -3.84 -6.47 4.65
C VAL A 198 -4.57 -7.74 4.23
N CYS A 199 -4.51 -8.06 2.95
CA CYS A 199 -5.09 -9.29 2.40
C CYS A 199 -3.97 -10.24 1.99
N VAL A 200 -4.10 -11.49 2.40
CA VAL A 200 -3.14 -12.57 2.10
C VAL A 200 -3.78 -13.54 1.13
N PHE A 201 -3.10 -13.82 0.03
CA PHE A 201 -3.54 -14.76 -0.99
C PHE A 201 -2.68 -16.04 -0.96
N GLY A 202 -3.31 -17.21 -1.21
CA GLY A 202 -2.61 -18.48 -1.34
C GLY A 202 -2.81 -19.48 -0.21
N ILE A 203 -3.47 -19.10 0.89
CA ILE A 203 -3.98 -20.05 1.89
C ILE A 203 -5.40 -19.63 2.19
N ALA A 204 -6.36 -20.15 1.44
CA ALA A 204 -7.77 -19.85 1.67
C ALA A 204 -8.37 -20.79 2.71
N PRO A 205 -8.98 -20.28 3.77
CA PRO A 205 -10.26 -20.83 4.16
C PRO A 205 -11.33 -20.17 3.31
N VAL A 206 -12.05 -20.97 2.56
CA VAL A 206 -13.24 -20.55 1.81
C VAL A 206 -14.25 -19.96 2.81
N LEU A 207 -14.45 -18.66 2.75
CA LEU A 207 -15.54 -18.01 3.44
C LEU A 207 -16.43 -17.35 2.41
N ASN A 208 -17.62 -17.94 2.24
CA ASN A 208 -18.73 -17.29 1.55
C ASN A 208 -19.04 -15.96 2.23
N SER A 209 -18.82 -14.86 1.55
CA SER A 209 -19.22 -13.56 2.08
C SER A 209 -19.88 -12.70 1.04
N ASN A 210 -21.02 -12.15 1.41
CA ASN A 210 -21.54 -10.93 0.83
C ASN A 210 -20.63 -9.78 1.24
N TYR A 211 -20.17 -8.98 0.31
CA TYR A 211 -19.07 -8.02 0.36
C TYR A 211 -19.08 -6.98 1.52
N GLY A 212 -20.19 -6.79 2.22
CA GLY A 212 -20.46 -5.61 3.03
C GLY A 212 -19.61 -5.36 4.28
N THR A 213 -19.00 -6.37 4.90
CA THR A 213 -18.27 -6.21 6.17
C THR A 213 -16.87 -6.83 6.18
N ARG A 214 -16.52 -7.58 5.14
CA ARG A 214 -15.26 -8.33 5.07
C ARG A 214 -14.01 -7.44 5.09
N PHE A 215 -14.12 -6.22 4.58
CA PHE A 215 -13.01 -5.29 4.38
C PHE A 215 -13.08 -4.03 5.26
N LEU A 216 -13.76 -4.09 6.40
CA LEU A 216 -13.86 -2.90 7.25
C LEU A 216 -12.57 -2.59 8.02
N THR A 217 -11.91 -3.59 8.55
CA THR A 217 -10.59 -3.43 9.22
C THR A 217 -9.89 -4.77 9.35
N GLY A 218 -8.56 -4.80 9.27
CA GLY A 218 -7.75 -5.93 9.70
C GLY A 218 -7.24 -6.82 8.57
N LEU A 219 -6.95 -8.07 8.91
CA LEU A 219 -6.49 -9.10 8.00
C LEU A 219 -7.69 -9.81 7.38
N ALA A 220 -7.75 -9.87 6.06
CA ALA A 220 -8.70 -10.68 5.29
C ALA A 220 -7.94 -11.73 4.46
N CYS A 221 -8.49 -12.92 4.35
CA CYS A 221 -7.93 -14.03 3.56
C CYS A 221 -8.97 -14.56 2.58
#